data_b4d5b93fd27cb285b8b6245b5f9d5d28
#
_entry.id   b4d5b93fd27cb285b8b6245b5f9d5d28
#
_cell.length_a   1.000
_cell.length_b   1.000
_cell.length_c   1.000
_cell.angle_alpha   90.00
_cell.angle_beta   90.00
_cell.angle_gamma   90.00
#
_symmetry.space_group_name_H-M   'P 1'
#
loop_
_entity.id
_entity.type
_entity.pdbx_description
1 polymer ?
#
loop_
_entity_poly.entity_id
_entity_poly.type
_entity_poly.pdbx_seq_one_letter_code
_entity_poly.pdbx_strand_id
1 'polypeptide(L)'
;VEQEIPFNLAELLNRVNLGKQKQAAEKNVEYIVDWEQSDIRHMDLAGNPIYVERLLTNISDNAVKFTGPGGSVRVWCAEKYADEERVVYEFGCADTGIGMSETFLEHAFEPFTQENETSRSRYEGTGLGLAIAKKIVDRLDGDIAIESKKGVGTTVTMTLPFKIGEPVEKEKNVNYEEIPVEGLRALLAEDNELNMEITKFMLEDYGIHVECAADGEEAVQKFKNLSWDITM
;
A
#
# COMPACT_ATOMS: atom_id res chain seq x y z
N VAL A 1 -16.24 9.68 -13.66
CA VAL A 1 -14.99 10.45 -13.82
C VAL A 1 -14.28 10.32 -12.49
N GLU A 2 -13.17 9.60 -12.45
CA GLU A 2 -12.37 9.51 -11.23
C GLU A 2 -11.73 10.87 -10.98
N GLN A 3 -11.75 11.29 -9.74
CA GLN A 3 -11.20 12.58 -9.34
C GLN A 3 -9.68 12.47 -9.34
N GLU A 4 -9.01 13.21 -10.22
CA GLU A 4 -7.56 13.33 -10.19
C GLU A 4 -7.18 14.18 -8.96
N ILE A 5 -6.41 13.59 -8.07
CA ILE A 5 -5.99 14.23 -6.82
C ILE A 5 -4.50 14.58 -6.95
N PRO A 6 -4.09 15.83 -6.66
CA PRO A 6 -2.68 16.18 -6.58
C PRO A 6 -2.00 15.39 -5.46
N PHE A 7 -0.81 14.86 -5.73
CA PHE A 7 0.00 14.18 -4.71
C PHE A 7 1.49 14.27 -5.02
N ASN A 8 2.32 14.14 -3.98
CA ASN A 8 3.77 14.09 -4.14
C ASN A 8 4.24 12.63 -4.11
N LEU A 9 4.88 12.19 -5.20
CA LEU A 9 5.34 10.82 -5.36
C LEU A 9 6.39 10.43 -4.32
N ALA A 10 7.31 11.32 -3.96
CA ALA A 10 8.35 11.04 -2.97
C ALA A 10 7.75 10.75 -1.59
N GLU A 11 6.73 11.52 -1.18
CA GLU A 11 6.04 11.30 0.09
C GLU A 11 5.29 9.97 0.11
N LEU A 12 4.64 9.61 -1.01
CA LEU A 12 3.96 8.33 -1.15
C LEU A 12 4.95 7.16 -1.08
N LEU A 13 6.06 7.22 -1.82
CA LEU A 13 7.10 6.19 -1.80
C LEU A 13 7.72 6.02 -0.41
N ASN A 14 8.01 7.12 0.28
CA ASN A 14 8.56 7.09 1.64
C ASN A 14 7.60 6.40 2.60
N ARG A 15 6.30 6.72 2.54
CA ARG A 15 5.27 6.11 3.40
C ARG A 15 5.17 4.59 3.18
N VAL A 16 5.13 4.14 1.93
CA VAL A 16 5.10 2.71 1.59
C VAL A 16 6.37 2.00 2.09
N ASN A 17 7.54 2.55 1.79
CA ASN A 17 8.81 1.90 2.09
C ASN A 17 9.11 1.81 3.59
N LEU A 18 8.73 2.83 4.38
CA LEU A 18 8.98 2.83 5.82
C LEU A 18 8.32 1.63 6.52
N GLY A 19 7.06 1.35 6.18
CA GLY A 19 6.34 0.19 6.71
C GLY A 19 6.99 -1.14 6.29
N LYS A 20 7.44 -1.22 5.03
CA LYS A 20 8.04 -2.45 4.49
C LYS A 20 9.43 -2.73 5.01
N GLN A 21 10.24 -1.70 5.24
CA GLN A 21 11.56 -1.85 5.89
C GLN A 21 11.45 -2.49 7.28
N LYS A 22 10.47 -2.05 8.09
CA LYS A 22 10.22 -2.63 9.41
C LYS A 22 9.82 -4.11 9.31
N GLN A 23 8.85 -4.41 8.44
CA GLN A 23 8.36 -5.78 8.23
C GLN A 23 9.45 -6.73 7.71
N ALA A 24 10.31 -6.27 6.80
CA ALA A 24 11.45 -7.04 6.28
C ALA A 24 12.50 -7.28 7.37
N ALA A 25 12.80 -6.28 8.18
CA ALA A 25 13.75 -6.39 9.30
C ALA A 25 13.31 -7.45 10.33
N GLU A 26 12.02 -7.51 10.66
CA GLU A 26 11.44 -8.53 11.56
C GLU A 26 11.62 -9.96 11.02
N LYS A 27 11.69 -10.12 9.69
CA LYS A 27 11.95 -11.40 9.01
C LYS A 27 13.42 -11.66 8.71
N ASN A 28 14.33 -10.77 9.08
CA ASN A 28 15.74 -10.82 8.70
C ASN A 28 15.93 -10.84 7.16
N VAL A 29 15.16 -10.00 6.45
CA VAL A 29 15.25 -9.76 5.01
C VAL A 29 15.83 -8.37 4.80
N GLU A 30 16.82 -8.22 3.92
CA GLU A 30 17.38 -6.94 3.55
C GLU A 30 16.40 -6.21 2.62
N TYR A 31 16.01 -4.97 2.96
CA TYR A 31 15.12 -4.15 2.13
C TYR A 31 15.87 -2.93 1.60
N ILE A 32 16.11 -2.92 0.30
CA ILE A 32 16.94 -1.93 -0.39
C ILE A 32 16.01 -0.99 -1.17
N VAL A 33 16.09 0.29 -0.87
CA VAL A 33 15.33 1.36 -1.56
C VAL A 33 16.28 2.14 -2.47
N ASP A 34 15.99 2.14 -3.76
CA ASP A 34 16.91 2.61 -4.82
C ASP A 34 16.34 3.80 -5.62
N TRP A 35 15.25 4.41 -5.16
CA TRP A 35 14.61 5.51 -5.88
C TRP A 35 15.28 6.88 -5.63
N GLU A 36 15.98 7.06 -4.51
CA GLU A 36 16.65 8.32 -4.19
C GLU A 36 17.81 8.66 -5.14
N GLN A 37 18.37 7.64 -5.79
CA GLN A 37 19.47 7.77 -6.75
C GLN A 37 18.97 8.01 -8.19
N SER A 38 17.66 7.97 -8.40
CA SER A 38 17.04 8.15 -9.71
C SER A 38 17.01 9.65 -10.06
N ASP A 39 17.25 9.98 -11.34
CA ASP A 39 17.07 11.34 -11.86
C ASP A 39 15.57 11.62 -12.07
N ILE A 40 14.85 11.80 -10.96
CA ILE A 40 13.41 12.06 -10.94
C ILE A 40 13.18 13.56 -10.82
N ARG A 41 12.54 14.16 -11.83
CA ARG A 41 12.31 15.60 -11.92
C ARG A 41 10.91 16.02 -11.53
N HIS A 42 9.92 15.16 -11.83
CA HIS A 42 8.50 15.48 -11.66
C HIS A 42 7.91 14.69 -10.49
N MET A 43 8.05 15.20 -9.26
CA MET A 43 7.52 14.54 -8.06
C MET A 43 6.06 14.90 -7.76
N ASP A 44 5.60 16.07 -8.22
CA ASP A 44 4.22 16.51 -8.00
C ASP A 44 3.37 16.06 -9.18
N LEU A 45 2.43 15.18 -8.89
CA LEU A 45 1.63 14.45 -9.86
C LEU A 45 0.13 14.67 -9.60
N ALA A 46 -0.69 14.46 -10.63
CA ALA A 46 -2.13 14.37 -10.51
C ALA A 46 -2.61 12.97 -10.93
N GLY A 47 -3.43 12.34 -10.09
CA GLY A 47 -3.91 10.99 -10.34
C GLY A 47 -4.66 10.41 -9.13
N ASN A 48 -4.57 9.10 -8.94
CA ASN A 48 -5.16 8.42 -7.79
C ASN A 48 -4.07 7.83 -6.88
N PRO A 49 -3.62 8.57 -5.84
CA PRO A 49 -2.55 8.13 -4.96
C PRO A 49 -2.92 6.85 -4.18
N ILE A 50 -4.21 6.62 -3.88
CA ILE A 50 -4.66 5.42 -3.18
C ILE A 50 -4.40 4.16 -4.03
N TYR A 51 -4.64 4.23 -5.33
CA TYR A 51 -4.36 3.11 -6.22
C TYR A 51 -2.86 2.85 -6.34
N VAL A 52 -2.05 3.91 -6.48
CA VAL A 52 -0.59 3.78 -6.53
C VAL A 52 -0.05 3.17 -5.24
N GLU A 53 -0.47 3.66 -4.08
CA GLU A 53 -0.08 3.14 -2.78
C GLU A 53 -0.45 1.66 -2.61
N ARG A 54 -1.70 1.31 -2.95
CA ARG A 54 -2.19 -0.07 -2.88
C ARG A 54 -1.44 -1.01 -3.82
N LEU A 55 -1.11 -0.54 -5.03
CA LEU A 55 -0.33 -1.29 -6.00
C LEU A 55 1.07 -1.59 -5.47
N LEU A 56 1.81 -0.56 -5.05
CA LEU A 56 3.16 -0.71 -4.52
C LEU A 56 3.19 -1.57 -3.25
N THR A 57 2.20 -1.38 -2.38
CA THR A 57 2.04 -2.21 -1.17
C THR A 57 1.82 -3.67 -1.52
N ASN A 58 0.92 -4.01 -2.44
CA ASN A 58 0.64 -5.39 -2.83
C ASN A 58 1.88 -6.10 -3.38
N ILE A 59 2.67 -5.40 -4.21
CA ILE A 59 3.88 -5.98 -4.80
C ILE A 59 4.96 -6.16 -3.74
N SER A 60 5.20 -5.13 -2.91
CA SER A 60 6.22 -5.20 -1.84
C SER A 60 5.85 -6.22 -0.75
N ASP A 61 4.56 -6.37 -0.42
CA ASP A 61 4.08 -7.40 0.51
C ASP A 61 4.40 -8.81 0.01
N ASN A 62 4.14 -9.07 -1.27
CA ASN A 62 4.48 -10.35 -1.87
C ASN A 62 5.99 -10.60 -1.82
N ALA A 63 6.81 -9.62 -2.20
CA ALA A 63 8.25 -9.74 -2.18
C ALA A 63 8.79 -10.08 -0.77
N VAL A 64 8.40 -9.30 0.25
CA VAL A 64 8.81 -9.56 1.64
C VAL A 64 8.24 -10.87 2.17
N LYS A 65 7.00 -11.22 1.81
CA LYS A 65 6.32 -12.43 2.24
C LYS A 65 7.03 -13.68 1.74
N PHE A 66 7.41 -13.71 0.46
CA PHE A 66 7.98 -14.88 -0.19
C PHE A 66 9.50 -14.95 -0.15
N THR A 67 10.16 -13.94 0.41
CA THR A 67 11.60 -13.96 0.70
C THR A 67 11.86 -14.54 2.08
N GLY A 68 12.78 -15.51 2.14
CA GLY A 68 13.21 -16.11 3.41
C GLY A 68 14.26 -15.28 4.13
N PRO A 69 14.55 -15.59 5.43
CA PRO A 69 15.60 -14.93 6.18
C PRO A 69 16.97 -15.00 5.48
N GLY A 70 17.69 -13.88 5.47
CA GLY A 70 18.98 -13.75 4.77
C GLY A 70 18.85 -13.40 3.29
N GLY A 71 17.63 -13.34 2.74
CA GLY A 71 17.36 -12.84 1.39
C GLY A 71 17.23 -11.32 1.35
N SER A 72 16.96 -10.81 0.15
CA SER A 72 16.82 -9.36 -0.09
C SER A 72 15.60 -9.04 -0.96
N VAL A 73 15.05 -7.84 -0.73
CA VAL A 73 14.04 -7.20 -1.58
C VAL A 73 14.60 -5.84 -1.99
N ARG A 74 14.63 -5.55 -3.28
CA ARG A 74 15.06 -4.28 -3.84
C ARG A 74 13.90 -3.62 -4.55
N VAL A 75 13.62 -2.36 -4.21
CA VAL A 75 12.60 -1.54 -4.86
C VAL A 75 13.24 -0.32 -5.51
N TRP A 76 12.74 0.06 -6.69
CA TRP A 76 13.20 1.25 -7.39
C TRP A 76 12.04 2.00 -8.04
N CYS A 77 12.31 3.27 -8.33
CA CYS A 77 11.45 4.13 -9.12
C CYS A 77 12.33 4.94 -10.07
N ALA A 78 11.95 5.02 -11.33
CA ALA A 78 12.68 5.79 -12.33
C ALA A 78 11.73 6.51 -13.28
N GLU A 79 12.02 7.78 -13.56
CA GLU A 79 11.35 8.54 -14.60
C GLU A 79 11.87 8.10 -15.96
N LYS A 80 11.00 7.57 -16.83
CA LYS A 80 11.37 7.02 -18.14
C LYS A 80 11.19 8.03 -19.26
N TYR A 81 10.13 8.80 -19.20
CA TYR A 81 9.76 9.79 -20.21
C TYR A 81 8.92 10.89 -19.55
N ALA A 82 9.10 12.11 -19.99
CA ALA A 82 8.21 13.23 -19.66
C ALA A 82 8.07 14.17 -20.86
N ASP A 83 6.89 14.76 -21.01
CA ASP A 83 6.62 15.91 -21.86
C ASP A 83 6.10 17.09 -20.98
N GLU A 84 5.43 18.07 -21.56
CA GLU A 84 4.95 19.26 -20.84
C GLU A 84 3.77 18.95 -19.89
N GLU A 85 3.02 17.88 -20.12
CA GLU A 85 1.78 17.56 -19.42
C GLU A 85 1.85 16.23 -18.65
N ARG A 86 2.68 15.30 -19.11
CA ARG A 86 2.70 13.91 -18.64
C ARG A 86 4.09 13.41 -18.34
N VAL A 87 4.16 12.50 -17.40
CA VAL A 87 5.36 11.75 -17.07
C VAL A 87 5.04 10.27 -16.96
N VAL A 88 5.98 9.44 -17.35
CA VAL A 88 5.89 7.98 -17.24
C VAL A 88 6.95 7.49 -16.28
N TYR A 89 6.52 6.81 -15.24
CA TYR A 89 7.38 6.18 -14.26
C TYR A 89 7.45 4.67 -14.44
N GLU A 90 8.64 4.13 -14.24
CA GLU A 90 8.86 2.72 -14.02
C GLU A 90 9.05 2.48 -12.52
N PHE A 91 8.25 1.62 -11.94
CA PHE A 91 8.40 1.10 -10.59
C PHE A 91 8.81 -0.36 -10.68
N GLY A 92 9.74 -0.76 -9.83
CA GLY A 92 10.17 -2.14 -9.79
C GLY A 92 10.34 -2.66 -8.38
N CYS A 93 10.18 -3.98 -8.26
CA CYS A 93 10.44 -4.72 -7.04
C CYS A 93 11.04 -6.06 -7.41
N ALA A 94 12.26 -6.33 -6.94
CA ALA A 94 12.96 -7.59 -7.13
C ALA A 94 13.24 -8.26 -5.80
N ASP A 95 12.93 -9.54 -5.69
CA ASP A 95 13.19 -10.34 -4.50
C ASP A 95 14.07 -11.57 -4.82
N THR A 96 14.76 -12.06 -3.81
CA THR A 96 15.54 -13.31 -3.87
C THR A 96 14.79 -14.47 -3.19
N GLY A 97 13.46 -14.45 -3.29
CA GLY A 97 12.59 -15.41 -2.66
C GLY A 97 12.48 -16.74 -3.41
N ILE A 98 11.39 -17.45 -3.12
CA ILE A 98 11.15 -18.79 -3.68
C ILE A 98 10.96 -18.80 -5.21
N GLY A 99 10.63 -17.65 -5.82
CA GLY A 99 10.29 -17.55 -7.24
C GLY A 99 9.07 -18.36 -7.63
N MET A 100 8.75 -18.35 -8.92
CA MET A 100 7.58 -19.01 -9.53
C MET A 100 8.03 -20.00 -10.61
N SER A 101 7.24 -21.05 -10.85
CA SER A 101 7.42 -21.93 -12.00
C SER A 101 6.88 -21.29 -13.29
N GLU A 102 7.37 -21.71 -14.44
CA GLU A 102 6.89 -21.24 -15.75
C GLU A 102 5.38 -21.46 -15.91
N THR A 103 4.88 -22.61 -15.48
CA THR A 103 3.45 -22.93 -15.54
C THR A 103 2.60 -22.04 -14.64
N PHE A 104 3.13 -21.59 -13.49
CA PHE A 104 2.40 -20.67 -12.62
C PHE A 104 2.42 -19.24 -13.16
N LEU A 105 3.51 -18.82 -13.78
CA LEU A 105 3.64 -17.47 -14.36
C LEU A 105 2.55 -17.18 -15.39
N GLU A 106 2.14 -18.17 -16.19
CA GLU A 106 1.06 -18.04 -17.17
C GLU A 106 -0.28 -17.63 -16.54
N HIS A 107 -0.48 -17.94 -15.25
CA HIS A 107 -1.70 -17.70 -14.50
C HIS A 107 -1.50 -16.76 -13.29
N ALA A 108 -0.32 -16.15 -13.15
CA ALA A 108 0.05 -15.38 -11.95
C ALA A 108 -0.88 -14.20 -11.65
N PHE A 109 -1.53 -13.65 -12.67
CA PHE A 109 -2.51 -12.57 -12.53
C PHE A 109 -3.96 -13.01 -12.38
N GLU A 110 -4.23 -14.32 -12.44
CA GLU A 110 -5.58 -14.83 -12.24
C GLU A 110 -5.96 -14.79 -10.76
N PRO A 111 -7.20 -14.38 -10.42
CA PRO A 111 -7.65 -14.34 -9.03
C PRO A 111 -7.65 -15.74 -8.38
N PHE A 112 -7.32 -15.78 -7.09
CA PHE A 112 -7.30 -17.00 -6.26
C PHE A 112 -6.28 -18.06 -6.67
N THR A 113 -5.34 -17.73 -7.56
CA THR A 113 -4.30 -18.65 -8.02
C THR A 113 -3.15 -18.69 -7.04
N GLN A 114 -2.70 -19.90 -6.66
CA GLN A 114 -1.56 -20.16 -5.78
C GLN A 114 -0.78 -21.35 -6.30
N GLU A 115 0.55 -21.28 -6.29
CA GLU A 115 1.42 -22.29 -6.94
C GLU A 115 1.36 -23.69 -6.30
N ASN A 116 1.09 -23.82 -4.99
CA ASN A 116 1.03 -25.13 -4.31
C ASN A 116 0.10 -25.13 -3.10
N GLU A 117 -0.63 -26.23 -2.89
CA GLU A 117 -1.39 -26.48 -1.67
C GLU A 117 -0.51 -26.62 -0.41
N THR A 118 0.75 -27.05 -0.56
CA THR A 118 1.74 -27.11 0.52
C THR A 118 2.28 -25.75 0.95
N SER A 119 2.17 -24.71 0.11
CA SER A 119 2.48 -23.33 0.48
C SER A 119 1.40 -22.69 1.35
N ARG A 120 0.16 -23.22 1.31
CA ARG A 120 -0.95 -22.74 2.18
C ARG A 120 -0.63 -22.83 3.67
N SER A 121 0.23 -23.78 4.08
CA SER A 121 0.62 -23.94 5.49
C SER A 121 1.77 -23.03 5.93
N ARG A 122 2.53 -22.45 5.00
CA ARG A 122 3.70 -21.61 5.31
C ARG A 122 3.51 -20.11 4.99
N TYR A 123 2.70 -19.81 3.97
CA TYR A 123 2.49 -18.43 3.50
C TYR A 123 1.01 -18.22 3.26
N GLU A 124 0.25 -17.86 4.30
CA GLU A 124 -1.17 -17.49 4.19
C GLU A 124 -1.36 -16.36 3.19
N GLY A 125 -2.33 -16.51 2.27
CA GLY A 125 -2.68 -15.48 1.32
C GLY A 125 -3.90 -15.86 0.50
N THR A 126 -4.64 -14.86 0.04
CA THR A 126 -5.87 -15.06 -0.72
C THR A 126 -5.63 -15.37 -2.20
N GLY A 127 -4.40 -15.22 -2.72
CA GLY A 127 -4.13 -15.29 -4.16
C GLY A 127 -4.70 -14.12 -4.96
N LEU A 128 -5.00 -13.00 -4.30
CA LEU A 128 -5.61 -11.82 -4.93
C LEU A 128 -4.61 -10.68 -5.21
N GLY A 129 -3.44 -10.68 -4.57
CA GLY A 129 -2.50 -9.54 -4.62
C GLY A 129 -2.07 -9.16 -6.05
N LEU A 130 -1.60 -10.11 -6.84
CA LEU A 130 -1.18 -9.87 -8.23
C LEU A 130 -2.37 -9.56 -9.15
N ALA A 131 -3.51 -10.21 -8.95
CA ALA A 131 -4.72 -9.92 -9.71
C ALA A 131 -5.24 -8.48 -9.45
N ILE A 132 -5.17 -8.01 -8.20
CA ILE A 132 -5.50 -6.64 -7.83
C ILE A 132 -4.47 -5.68 -8.44
N ALA A 133 -3.18 -6.00 -8.37
CA ALA A 133 -2.12 -5.20 -8.98
C ALA A 133 -2.35 -5.01 -10.48
N LYS A 134 -2.63 -6.08 -11.23
CA LYS A 134 -2.94 -6.02 -12.67
C LYS A 134 -4.14 -5.13 -12.94
N LYS A 135 -5.25 -5.29 -12.20
CA LYS A 135 -6.44 -4.45 -12.37
C LYS A 135 -6.18 -2.98 -12.10
N ILE A 136 -5.35 -2.65 -11.09
CA ILE A 136 -4.98 -1.27 -10.79
C ILE A 136 -4.14 -0.70 -11.94
N VAL A 137 -3.14 -1.45 -12.43
CA VAL A 137 -2.28 -1.03 -13.54
C VAL A 137 -3.10 -0.78 -14.80
N ASP A 138 -4.00 -1.71 -15.16
CA ASP A 138 -4.90 -1.54 -16.31
C ASP A 138 -5.80 -0.30 -16.18
N ARG A 139 -6.24 -0.01 -14.96
CA ARG A 139 -7.08 1.17 -14.68
C ARG A 139 -6.29 2.48 -14.75
N LEU A 140 -4.99 2.44 -14.52
CA LEU A 140 -4.08 3.58 -14.61
C LEU A 140 -3.45 3.70 -16.01
N ASP A 141 -3.96 2.98 -17.00
CA ASP A 141 -3.43 2.94 -18.37
C ASP A 141 -1.93 2.59 -18.43
N GLY A 142 -1.49 1.74 -17.49
CA GLY A 142 -0.12 1.30 -17.37
C GLY A 142 0.14 -0.10 -17.92
N ASP A 143 1.36 -0.58 -17.68
CA ASP A 143 1.76 -1.95 -18.00
C ASP A 143 2.47 -2.60 -16.79
N ILE A 144 2.37 -3.94 -16.68
CA ILE A 144 3.01 -4.73 -15.63
C ILE A 144 3.61 -6.00 -16.23
N ALA A 145 4.86 -6.26 -15.91
CA ALA A 145 5.59 -7.46 -16.29
C ALA A 145 6.12 -8.18 -15.06
N ILE A 146 6.18 -9.52 -15.14
CA ILE A 146 6.78 -10.38 -14.12
C ILE A 146 7.84 -11.27 -14.78
N GLU A 147 9.04 -11.24 -14.21
CA GLU A 147 10.10 -12.19 -14.49
C GLU A 147 10.38 -12.98 -13.23
N SER A 148 10.29 -14.31 -13.28
CA SER A 148 10.52 -15.13 -12.10
C SER A 148 11.12 -16.48 -12.47
N LYS A 149 11.94 -17.00 -11.57
CA LYS A 149 12.50 -18.33 -11.69
C LYS A 149 12.48 -19.02 -10.33
N LYS A 150 11.91 -20.21 -10.30
CA LYS A 150 11.80 -21.01 -9.06
C LYS A 150 13.15 -21.24 -8.39
N GLY A 151 13.24 -20.91 -7.09
CA GLY A 151 14.45 -20.98 -6.29
C GLY A 151 15.45 -19.83 -6.50
N VAL A 152 15.14 -18.84 -7.34
CA VAL A 152 15.99 -17.68 -7.62
C VAL A 152 15.38 -16.39 -7.10
N GLY A 153 14.08 -16.17 -7.37
CA GLY A 153 13.34 -14.97 -6.99
C GLY A 153 12.41 -14.46 -8.07
N THR A 154 11.82 -13.29 -7.81
CA THR A 154 10.86 -12.64 -8.71
C THR A 154 11.23 -11.18 -8.90
N THR A 155 11.04 -10.67 -10.11
CA THR A 155 11.11 -9.26 -10.45
C THR A 155 9.77 -8.84 -11.04
N VAL A 156 9.15 -7.84 -10.45
CA VAL A 156 7.94 -7.20 -10.99
C VAL A 156 8.29 -5.79 -11.41
N THR A 157 7.97 -5.45 -12.66
CA THR A 157 8.18 -4.11 -13.23
C THR A 157 6.84 -3.54 -13.69
N MET A 158 6.56 -2.31 -13.31
CA MET A 158 5.32 -1.61 -13.65
C MET A 158 5.64 -0.27 -14.30
N THR A 159 4.96 0.05 -15.38
CA THR A 159 5.10 1.34 -16.08
C THR A 159 3.77 2.08 -15.98
N LEU A 160 3.77 3.26 -15.36
CA LEU A 160 2.55 4.03 -15.09
C LEU A 160 2.70 5.46 -15.63
N PRO A 161 1.73 5.93 -16.45
CA PRO A 161 1.63 7.33 -16.85
C PRO A 161 0.92 8.15 -15.78
N PHE A 162 1.39 9.38 -15.58
CA PHE A 162 0.75 10.37 -14.71
C PHE A 162 0.68 11.72 -15.43
N LYS A 163 -0.26 12.56 -15.03
CA LYS A 163 -0.21 13.98 -15.34
C LYS A 163 0.78 14.64 -14.39
N ILE A 164 1.55 15.59 -14.91
CA ILE A 164 2.36 16.47 -14.08
C ILE A 164 1.39 17.40 -13.35
N GLY A 165 1.45 17.36 -12.01
CA GLY A 165 0.63 18.21 -11.14
C GLY A 165 1.31 19.54 -10.88
N GLU A 166 0.54 20.49 -10.36
CA GLU A 166 1.12 21.67 -9.73
C GLU A 166 1.83 21.23 -8.43
N PRO A 167 2.92 21.94 -8.04
CA PRO A 167 3.56 21.66 -6.76
C PRO A 167 2.50 21.63 -5.66
N VAL A 168 2.37 20.48 -5.02
CA VAL A 168 1.54 20.38 -3.82
C VAL A 168 2.16 21.36 -2.83
N GLU A 169 1.50 22.50 -2.61
CA GLU A 169 1.94 23.37 -1.51
C GLU A 169 2.03 22.45 -0.30
N LYS A 170 3.26 22.23 0.17
CA LYS A 170 3.44 21.60 1.47
C LYS A 170 2.59 22.43 2.39
N GLU A 171 1.46 21.88 2.83
CA GLU A 171 0.79 22.47 3.98
C GLU A 171 1.95 22.73 4.94
N LYS A 172 2.24 24.03 5.11
CA LYS A 172 3.32 24.52 6.00
C LYS A 172 3.21 23.62 7.19
N ASN A 173 4.25 22.77 7.43
CA ASN A 173 4.29 21.89 8.57
C ASN A 173 3.19 22.35 9.53
N VAL A 174 2.00 21.77 9.41
CA VAL A 174 1.09 21.84 10.52
C VAL A 174 1.96 21.18 11.54
N ASN A 175 2.59 22.02 12.35
CA ASN A 175 3.17 21.58 13.57
C ASN A 175 2.00 20.82 14.15
N TYR A 176 1.98 19.51 14.04
CA TYR A 176 1.13 18.68 14.84
C TYR A 176 1.72 18.92 16.26
N GLU A 177 1.47 20.11 16.79
CA GLU A 177 1.35 20.25 18.24
C GLU A 177 0.43 19.09 18.55
N GLU A 178 0.97 18.12 19.27
CA GLU A 178 0.25 16.92 19.68
C GLU A 178 -1.13 17.40 20.10
N ILE A 179 -2.12 17.29 19.22
CA ILE A 179 -3.49 17.68 19.59
C ILE A 179 -3.81 16.71 20.69
N PRO A 180 -3.98 17.19 21.94
CA PRO A 180 -4.25 16.28 23.03
C PRO A 180 -5.53 15.54 22.69
N VAL A 181 -5.39 14.27 22.36
CA VAL A 181 -6.52 13.39 22.02
C VAL A 181 -7.25 12.93 23.27
N GLU A 182 -6.65 13.15 24.44
CA GLU A 182 -7.23 12.83 25.75
C GLU A 182 -8.55 13.61 25.96
N GLY A 183 -9.60 12.87 26.23
CA GLY A 183 -10.95 13.43 26.45
C GLY A 183 -11.78 13.65 25.18
N LEU A 184 -11.24 13.40 23.98
CA LEU A 184 -12.04 13.40 22.75
C LEU A 184 -13.09 12.29 22.79
N ARG A 185 -14.19 12.48 22.09
CA ARG A 185 -15.27 11.49 21.96
C ARG A 185 -15.27 10.91 20.56
N ALA A 186 -15.17 9.58 20.46
CA ALA A 186 -15.21 8.85 19.22
C ALA A 186 -16.46 7.97 19.13
N LEU A 187 -17.09 7.93 17.95
CA LEU A 187 -18.09 6.94 17.59
C LEU A 187 -17.44 5.90 16.67
N LEU A 188 -17.38 4.67 17.15
CA LEU A 188 -16.83 3.51 16.43
C LEU A 188 -17.97 2.62 15.93
N ALA A 189 -18.10 2.44 14.61
CA ALA A 189 -19.05 1.53 14.00
C ALA A 189 -18.32 0.33 13.40
N GLU A 190 -18.54 -0.85 13.98
CA GLU A 190 -17.89 -2.10 13.56
C GLU A 190 -18.85 -3.27 13.83
N ASP A 191 -19.08 -4.13 12.84
CA ASP A 191 -19.98 -5.26 12.93
C ASP A 191 -19.35 -6.54 13.51
N ASN A 192 -18.02 -6.56 13.57
CA ASN A 192 -17.28 -7.64 14.20
C ASN A 192 -16.92 -7.30 15.64
N GLU A 193 -17.49 -8.05 16.59
CA GLU A 193 -17.34 -7.81 18.04
C GLU A 193 -15.87 -7.79 18.49
N LEU A 194 -15.02 -8.68 17.96
CA LEU A 194 -13.60 -8.73 18.30
C LEU A 194 -12.83 -7.52 17.78
N ASN A 195 -13.12 -7.10 16.54
CA ASN A 195 -12.51 -5.91 15.96
C ASN A 195 -12.93 -4.66 16.74
N MET A 196 -14.21 -4.58 17.13
CA MET A 196 -14.75 -3.50 17.94
C MET A 196 -14.01 -3.40 19.27
N GLU A 197 -13.84 -4.51 19.98
CA GLU A 197 -13.14 -4.52 21.29
C GLU A 197 -11.69 -4.10 21.16
N ILE A 198 -10.96 -4.60 20.13
CA ILE A 198 -9.56 -4.26 19.89
C ILE A 198 -9.42 -2.77 19.58
N THR A 199 -10.24 -2.25 18.66
CA THR A 199 -10.17 -0.85 18.24
C THR A 199 -10.56 0.08 19.38
N LYS A 200 -11.60 -0.27 20.13
CA LYS A 200 -12.01 0.46 21.34
C LYS A 200 -10.87 0.54 22.35
N PHE A 201 -10.26 -0.61 22.68
CA PHE A 201 -9.15 -0.66 23.62
C PHE A 201 -7.98 0.23 23.18
N MET A 202 -7.61 0.18 21.89
CA MET A 202 -6.53 1.02 21.36
C MET A 202 -6.83 2.52 21.47
N LEU A 203 -8.06 2.95 21.20
CA LEU A 203 -8.47 4.35 21.31
C LEU A 203 -8.54 4.82 22.76
N GLU A 204 -9.07 3.98 23.65
CA GLU A 204 -9.14 4.29 25.09
C GLU A 204 -7.75 4.38 25.75
N ASP A 205 -6.75 3.64 25.25
CA ASP A 205 -5.35 3.74 25.70
C ASP A 205 -4.72 5.13 25.40
N TYR A 206 -5.24 5.82 24.39
CA TYR A 206 -4.91 7.23 24.09
C TYR A 206 -5.77 8.24 24.86
N GLY A 207 -6.63 7.80 25.77
CA GLY A 207 -7.50 8.67 26.55
C GLY A 207 -8.75 9.17 25.81
N ILE A 208 -9.12 8.52 24.70
CA ILE A 208 -10.31 8.84 23.92
C ILE A 208 -11.53 8.12 24.50
N HIS A 209 -12.67 8.82 24.68
CA HIS A 209 -13.92 8.20 25.08
C HIS A 209 -14.63 7.58 23.86
N VAL A 210 -14.73 6.25 23.82
CA VAL A 210 -15.29 5.51 22.68
C VAL A 210 -16.69 5.02 22.97
N GLU A 211 -17.65 5.38 22.10
CA GLU A 211 -18.96 4.72 22.02
C GLU A 211 -19.00 3.83 20.77
N CYS A 212 -19.48 2.60 20.95
CA CYS A 212 -19.53 1.60 19.89
C CYS A 212 -20.93 1.51 19.31
N ALA A 213 -21.03 1.21 18.01
CA ALA A 213 -22.24 0.84 17.30
C ALA A 213 -21.99 -0.47 16.54
N ALA A 214 -22.87 -1.45 16.69
CA ALA A 214 -22.70 -2.75 16.08
C ALA A 214 -23.10 -2.77 14.58
N ASP A 215 -23.79 -1.73 14.12
CA ASP A 215 -24.18 -1.57 12.73
C ASP A 215 -24.37 -0.10 12.35
N GLY A 216 -24.59 0.14 11.05
CA GLY A 216 -24.75 1.49 10.52
C GLY A 216 -26.03 2.19 10.98
N GLU A 217 -27.10 1.45 11.33
CA GLU A 217 -28.35 2.01 11.81
C GLU A 217 -28.18 2.57 13.23
N GLU A 218 -27.53 1.79 14.10
CA GLU A 218 -27.18 2.21 15.45
C GLU A 218 -26.21 3.40 15.43
N ALA A 219 -25.20 3.36 14.53
CA ALA A 219 -24.26 4.45 14.35
C ALA A 219 -24.96 5.77 14.00
N VAL A 220 -25.88 5.76 13.04
CA VAL A 220 -26.66 6.92 12.63
C VAL A 220 -27.54 7.45 13.76
N GLN A 221 -28.14 6.58 14.57
CA GLN A 221 -28.96 6.96 15.71
C GLN A 221 -28.10 7.65 16.79
N LYS A 222 -26.94 7.08 17.12
CA LYS A 222 -26.02 7.66 18.09
C LYS A 222 -25.43 8.96 17.59
N PHE A 223 -25.05 9.04 16.32
CA PHE A 223 -24.49 10.25 15.71
C PHE A 223 -25.44 11.45 15.81
N LYS A 224 -26.75 11.26 15.62
CA LYS A 224 -27.74 12.34 15.66
C LYS A 224 -27.99 12.88 17.07
N ASN A 225 -27.72 12.09 18.09
CA ASN A 225 -28.08 12.42 19.48
C ASN A 225 -26.94 13.05 20.30
N LEU A 226 -25.72 13.02 19.80
CA LEU A 226 -24.53 13.46 20.51
C LEU A 226 -23.59 14.23 19.57
N SER A 227 -22.70 15.06 20.14
CA SER A 227 -21.58 15.66 19.43
C SER A 227 -20.36 14.74 19.48
N TRP A 228 -19.71 14.57 18.36
CA TRP A 228 -18.53 13.72 18.19
C TRP A 228 -17.34 14.54 17.69
N ASP A 229 -16.16 14.23 18.18
CA ASP A 229 -14.90 14.80 17.68
C ASP A 229 -14.34 13.93 16.55
N ILE A 230 -14.57 12.60 16.64
CA ILE A 230 -14.10 11.57 15.67
C ILE A 230 -15.25 10.61 15.37
N THR A 231 -15.38 10.22 14.09
CA THR A 231 -16.28 9.14 13.65
C THR A 231 -15.50 8.18 12.76
N MET A 232 -15.52 6.89 13.06
CA MET A 232 -14.76 5.83 12.40
C MET A 232 -15.69 4.70 11.95
#